data_b3333438e51a50276b60a276933249d8
#
_entry.id   b3333438e51a50276b60a276933249d8
#
_cell.length_a   1.000
_cell.length_b   1.000
_cell.length_c   1.000
_cell.angle_alpha   90.00
_cell.angle_beta   90.00
_cell.angle_gamma   90.00
#
_symmetry.space_group_name_H-M   'P 1'
#
loop_
_entity.id
_entity.type
_entity.pdbx_description
1 polymer ?
#
loop_
_entity_poly.entity_id
_entity_poly.type
_entity_poly.pdbx_seq_one_letter_code
_entity_poly.pdbx_strand_id
1 'polypeptide(L)'
;MVRPRLARLVTSFVATGALVFSAATAAHATAIGSTPVRTFEYSVGGMTMKVPTGCMFTHAIRGSGKRITYQNAGVDCAFVAALSSGFCNWRIDFTYADTNNRTYRTSRGRTHSECKIDPMRNNSPQRLPRYGKACAHLVVNGVRRVSQCHHITK
;
A
#
# COMPACT_ATOMS: atom_id res chain seq x y z
N MET A 1 14.95 85.51 -29.02
CA MET A 1 14.02 84.73 -28.21
C MET A 1 13.89 83.33 -28.83
N VAL A 2 14.58 82.35 -28.31
CA VAL A 2 14.60 80.96 -28.82
C VAL A 2 13.86 80.09 -27.80
N ARG A 3 12.75 79.44 -28.23
CA ARG A 3 11.99 78.52 -27.40
C ARG A 3 12.54 77.08 -27.58
N PRO A 4 12.86 76.37 -26.53
CA PRO A 4 13.25 74.95 -26.64
C PRO A 4 12.03 74.04 -26.77
N ARG A 5 12.09 73.14 -27.77
CA ARG A 5 11.10 72.04 -27.98
C ARG A 5 11.41 70.90 -27.01
N LEU A 6 10.45 70.61 -26.14
CA LEU A 6 10.46 69.44 -25.30
C LEU A 6 10.16 68.18 -26.13
N ALA A 7 11.15 67.32 -26.26
CA ALA A 7 10.96 65.96 -26.81
C ALA A 7 10.35 65.10 -25.77
N ARG A 8 9.15 64.56 -26.05
CA ARG A 8 8.51 63.50 -25.20
C ARG A 8 9.11 62.10 -25.54
N LEU A 9 9.86 61.54 -24.64
CA LEU A 9 10.29 60.15 -24.67
C LEU A 9 9.09 59.28 -24.29
N VAL A 10 8.59 58.51 -25.23
CA VAL A 10 7.60 57.44 -24.99
C VAL A 10 8.36 56.18 -24.63
N THR A 11 8.32 55.83 -23.36
CA THR A 11 8.92 54.57 -22.87
C THR A 11 7.89 53.45 -23.03
N SER A 12 8.09 52.58 -24.02
CA SER A 12 7.26 51.40 -24.23
C SER A 12 7.71 50.31 -23.25
N PHE A 13 6.88 50.02 -22.27
CA PHE A 13 7.03 48.84 -21.42
C PHE A 13 6.54 47.58 -22.16
N VAL A 14 7.49 46.73 -22.56
CA VAL A 14 7.20 45.39 -23.07
C VAL A 14 7.03 44.51 -21.84
N ALA A 15 5.79 44.15 -21.48
CA ALA A 15 5.47 43.20 -20.47
C ALA A 15 5.69 41.78 -21.03
N THR A 16 6.84 41.19 -20.71
CA THR A 16 7.13 39.75 -21.01
C THR A 16 6.39 38.91 -20.02
N GLY A 17 5.20 38.41 -20.38
CA GLY A 17 4.45 37.43 -19.58
C GLY A 17 5.15 36.07 -19.61
N ALA A 18 5.85 35.72 -18.55
CA ALA A 18 6.37 34.34 -18.34
C ALA A 18 5.21 33.41 -18.05
N LEU A 19 4.80 32.59 -19.01
CA LEU A 19 3.89 31.46 -18.82
C LEU A 19 4.63 30.38 -18.03
N VAL A 20 4.39 30.34 -16.72
CA VAL A 20 4.84 29.25 -15.86
C VAL A 20 3.94 28.04 -16.12
N PHE A 21 4.40 27.12 -16.97
CA PHE A 21 3.80 25.80 -17.11
C PHE A 21 4.08 25.01 -15.83
N SER A 22 3.13 25.03 -14.89
CA SER A 22 3.14 24.10 -13.77
C SER A 22 2.86 22.70 -14.30
N ALA A 23 3.91 21.93 -14.58
CA ALA A 23 3.78 20.50 -14.83
C ALA A 23 3.24 19.87 -13.54
N ALA A 24 1.96 19.49 -13.54
CA ALA A 24 1.38 18.71 -12.47
C ALA A 24 2.07 17.35 -12.45
N THR A 25 3.09 17.19 -11.63
CA THR A 25 3.70 15.90 -11.36
C THR A 25 2.64 15.01 -10.71
N ALA A 26 2.29 13.91 -11.38
CA ALA A 26 1.38 12.91 -10.83
C ALA A 26 1.95 12.45 -9.48
N ALA A 27 1.28 12.80 -8.38
CA ALA A 27 1.69 12.41 -7.05
C ALA A 27 1.63 10.88 -6.95
N HIS A 28 2.80 10.24 -6.91
CA HIS A 28 2.90 8.81 -6.61
C HIS A 28 2.68 8.62 -5.12
N ALA A 29 1.52 8.09 -4.75
CA ALA A 29 1.23 7.76 -3.36
C ALA A 29 1.87 6.41 -3.02
N THR A 30 2.63 6.39 -1.92
CA THR A 30 3.11 5.16 -1.30
C THR A 30 2.52 5.09 0.10
N ALA A 31 1.88 3.97 0.42
CA ALA A 31 1.38 3.71 1.76
C ALA A 31 1.98 2.40 2.27
N ILE A 32 2.54 2.44 3.46
CA ILE A 32 3.05 1.28 4.18
C ILE A 32 2.42 1.30 5.56
N GLY A 33 1.88 0.18 5.99
CA GLY A 33 1.31 0.03 7.32
C GLY A 33 1.57 -1.36 7.85
N SER A 34 1.69 -1.46 9.17
CA SER A 34 1.94 -2.71 9.86
C SER A 34 0.96 -2.88 11.01
N THR A 35 0.49 -4.11 11.20
CA THR A 35 -0.39 -4.51 12.30
C THR A 35 0.26 -5.65 13.07
N PRO A 36 0.30 -5.60 14.41
CA PRO A 36 0.83 -6.68 15.21
C PRO A 36 0.05 -7.98 14.97
N VAL A 37 0.76 -9.07 14.76
CA VAL A 37 0.19 -10.42 14.76
C VAL A 37 0.03 -10.84 16.20
N ARG A 38 -1.22 -11.01 16.65
CA ARG A 38 -1.49 -11.50 18.02
C ARG A 38 -1.01 -12.93 18.16
N THR A 39 -0.60 -13.32 19.36
CA THR A 39 -0.30 -14.70 19.69
C THR A 39 -1.51 -15.59 19.42
N PHE A 40 -1.30 -16.71 18.78
CA PHE A 40 -2.32 -17.74 18.58
C PHE A 40 -1.69 -19.12 18.49
N GLU A 41 -2.50 -20.12 18.76
CA GLU A 41 -2.16 -21.53 18.59
C GLU A 41 -3.01 -22.11 17.46
N TYR A 42 -2.46 -23.11 16.78
CA TYR A 42 -3.13 -23.86 15.73
C TYR A 42 -2.49 -25.23 15.56
N SER A 43 -3.21 -26.19 15.02
CA SER A 43 -2.71 -27.56 14.85
C SER A 43 -2.48 -27.90 13.38
N VAL A 44 -1.34 -28.52 13.08
CA VAL A 44 -0.99 -29.05 11.76
C VAL A 44 -0.40 -30.45 11.94
N GLY A 45 -0.97 -31.43 11.24
CA GLY A 45 -0.47 -32.82 11.31
C GLY A 45 -0.46 -33.41 12.72
N GLY A 46 -1.39 -33.01 13.60
CA GLY A 46 -1.45 -33.47 15.00
C GLY A 46 -0.51 -32.73 15.96
N MET A 47 0.34 -31.81 15.46
CA MET A 47 1.23 -30.98 16.28
C MET A 47 0.59 -29.62 16.56
N THR A 48 0.67 -29.14 17.81
CA THR A 48 0.26 -27.79 18.18
C THR A 48 1.40 -26.82 17.95
N MET A 49 1.11 -25.80 17.14
CA MET A 49 2.02 -24.72 16.79
C MET A 49 1.62 -23.45 17.52
N LYS A 50 2.58 -22.71 18.04
CA LYS A 50 2.34 -21.45 18.71
C LYS A 50 3.08 -20.32 18.00
N VAL A 51 2.34 -19.28 17.58
CA VAL A 51 2.92 -18.03 17.07
C VAL A 51 3.11 -17.08 18.26
N PRO A 52 4.36 -16.67 18.59
CA PRO A 52 4.64 -15.81 19.72
C PRO A 52 4.25 -14.32 19.39
N THR A 53 4.38 -13.46 20.38
CA THR A 53 4.37 -12.00 20.18
C THR A 53 5.61 -11.54 19.44
N GLY A 54 5.55 -10.34 18.85
CA GLY A 54 6.69 -9.70 18.18
C GLY A 54 6.74 -9.89 16.68
N CYS A 55 5.71 -10.48 16.06
CA CYS A 55 5.53 -10.51 14.63
C CYS A 55 4.63 -9.36 14.17
N MET A 56 5.01 -8.72 13.06
CA MET A 56 4.26 -7.65 12.40
C MET A 56 3.81 -8.09 11.01
N PHE A 57 2.56 -7.86 10.69
CA PHE A 57 2.04 -8.03 9.33
C PHE A 57 2.03 -6.70 8.63
N THR A 58 2.88 -6.56 7.63
CA THR A 58 3.08 -5.33 6.86
C THR A 58 2.40 -5.43 5.50
N HIS A 59 1.72 -4.36 5.09
CA HIS A 59 1.15 -4.19 3.77
C HIS A 59 1.70 -2.91 3.14
N ALA A 60 2.34 -3.03 2.01
CA ALA A 60 2.86 -1.92 1.22
C ALA A 60 2.12 -1.82 -0.11
N ILE A 61 1.76 -0.59 -0.49
CA ILE A 61 1.05 -0.29 -1.73
C ILE A 61 1.64 0.98 -2.37
N ARG A 62 1.84 0.95 -3.69
CA ARG A 62 2.26 2.11 -4.48
C ARG A 62 1.31 2.30 -5.65
N GLY A 63 1.09 3.55 -6.03
CA GLY A 63 0.23 3.85 -7.16
C GLY A 63 -0.18 5.30 -7.23
N SER A 64 -1.22 5.58 -8.02
CA SER A 64 -1.83 6.90 -8.15
C SER A 64 -3.32 6.74 -8.38
N GLY A 65 -4.13 7.39 -7.57
CA GLY A 65 -5.58 7.27 -7.62
C GLY A 65 -6.01 5.78 -7.58
N LYS A 66 -6.73 5.32 -8.59
CA LYS A 66 -7.20 3.92 -8.69
C LYS A 66 -6.18 2.93 -9.30
N ARG A 67 -5.00 3.39 -9.70
CA ARG A 67 -3.97 2.53 -10.30
C ARG A 67 -2.98 2.09 -9.22
N ILE A 68 -2.93 0.79 -8.96
CA ILE A 68 -1.93 0.15 -8.11
C ILE A 68 -0.82 -0.36 -9.03
N THR A 69 0.41 0.10 -8.82
CA THR A 69 1.59 -0.33 -9.57
C THR A 69 2.42 -1.36 -8.83
N TYR A 70 2.30 -1.38 -7.50
CA TYR A 70 2.97 -2.33 -6.62
C TYR A 70 2.11 -2.60 -5.39
N GLN A 71 2.03 -3.85 -5.00
CA GLN A 71 1.36 -4.28 -3.77
C GLN A 71 2.04 -5.53 -3.23
N ASN A 72 2.45 -5.44 -1.98
CA ASN A 72 3.10 -6.52 -1.26
C ASN A 72 2.54 -6.61 0.15
N ALA A 73 2.43 -7.81 0.69
CA ALA A 73 2.17 -8.01 2.11
C ALA A 73 2.97 -9.19 2.62
N GLY A 74 3.43 -9.10 3.87
CA GLY A 74 4.24 -10.13 4.49
C GLY A 74 4.30 -9.99 5.99
N VAL A 75 4.82 -11.04 6.63
CA VAL A 75 5.11 -11.06 8.07
C VAL A 75 6.60 -10.87 8.28
N ASP A 76 6.94 -10.06 9.25
CA ASP A 76 8.27 -9.90 9.79
C ASP A 76 8.24 -10.08 11.31
N CYS A 77 9.14 -10.90 11.85
CA CYS A 77 9.19 -11.23 13.26
C CYS A 77 10.55 -10.84 13.85
N ALA A 78 10.53 -9.98 14.88
CA ALA A 78 11.74 -9.44 15.51
C ALA A 78 12.65 -10.52 16.14
N PHE A 79 12.10 -11.68 16.51
CA PHE A 79 12.82 -12.78 17.16
C PHE A 79 12.64 -14.09 16.39
N VAL A 80 13.32 -14.18 15.24
CA VAL A 80 13.28 -15.38 14.37
C VAL A 80 13.68 -16.65 15.10
N ALA A 81 14.60 -16.59 16.05
CA ALA A 81 15.08 -17.72 16.81
C ALA A 81 14.03 -18.34 17.76
N ALA A 82 12.98 -17.61 18.13
CA ALA A 82 11.90 -18.10 18.97
C ALA A 82 10.78 -18.82 18.19
N LEU A 83 10.79 -18.73 16.87
CA LEU A 83 9.84 -19.40 15.99
C LEU A 83 10.39 -20.78 15.61
N SER A 84 10.19 -21.76 16.45
CA SER A 84 10.61 -23.14 16.17
C SER A 84 9.92 -23.74 14.93
N SER A 85 8.87 -23.11 14.41
CA SER A 85 8.02 -23.72 13.38
C SER A 85 7.40 -22.78 12.33
N GLY A 86 7.42 -21.46 12.53
CA GLY A 86 6.87 -20.51 11.57
C GLY A 86 5.33 -20.61 11.37
N PHE A 87 4.88 -20.09 10.24
CA PHE A 87 3.48 -20.12 9.81
C PHE A 87 3.29 -21.25 8.80
N CYS A 88 2.50 -22.26 9.12
CA CYS A 88 2.18 -23.40 8.25
C CYS A 88 0.75 -23.26 7.71
N ASN A 89 0.45 -23.91 6.58
CA ASN A 89 -0.85 -23.79 5.93
C ASN A 89 -1.30 -22.32 5.77
N TRP A 90 -0.38 -21.48 5.34
CA TRP A 90 -0.62 -20.04 5.24
C TRP A 90 -0.97 -19.59 3.82
N ARG A 91 -1.67 -18.50 3.73
CA ARG A 91 -1.83 -17.69 2.52
C ARG A 91 -2.05 -16.22 2.87
N ILE A 92 -1.81 -15.35 1.91
CA ILE A 92 -2.13 -13.94 2.01
C ILE A 92 -3.17 -13.61 0.93
N ASP A 93 -4.31 -13.08 1.34
CA ASP A 93 -5.39 -12.64 0.46
C ASP A 93 -5.40 -11.12 0.38
N PHE A 94 -5.69 -10.55 -0.81
CA PHE A 94 -5.95 -9.13 -0.97
C PHE A 94 -7.43 -8.92 -1.29
N THR A 95 -8.04 -7.94 -0.62
CA THR A 95 -9.43 -7.55 -0.87
C THR A 95 -9.53 -6.07 -1.17
N TYR A 96 -10.50 -5.71 -2.01
CA TYR A 96 -10.78 -4.34 -2.39
C TYR A 96 -12.25 -4.05 -2.14
N ALA A 97 -12.51 -2.97 -1.40
CA ALA A 97 -13.85 -2.53 -1.04
C ALA A 97 -14.07 -1.08 -1.48
N ASP A 98 -15.30 -0.72 -1.72
CA ASP A 98 -15.70 0.65 -1.99
C ASP A 98 -15.74 1.51 -0.70
N THR A 99 -16.09 2.77 -0.84
CA THR A 99 -16.21 3.72 0.29
C THR A 99 -17.25 3.32 1.34
N ASN A 100 -18.19 2.44 0.96
CA ASN A 100 -19.21 1.88 1.86
C ASN A 100 -18.77 0.55 2.49
N ASN A 101 -17.48 0.20 2.38
CA ASN A 101 -16.90 -1.06 2.85
C ASN A 101 -17.46 -2.33 2.20
N ARG A 102 -18.10 -2.23 1.02
CA ARG A 102 -18.58 -3.38 0.27
C ARG A 102 -17.43 -3.93 -0.58
N THR A 103 -17.01 -5.15 -0.27
CA THR A 103 -15.95 -5.83 -1.04
C THR A 103 -16.44 -6.15 -2.44
N TYR A 104 -15.75 -5.68 -3.46
CA TYR A 104 -16.06 -5.93 -4.87
C TYR A 104 -15.04 -6.82 -5.58
N ARG A 105 -13.86 -7.02 -4.99
CA ARG A 105 -12.82 -7.90 -5.55
C ARG A 105 -12.01 -8.57 -4.45
N THR A 106 -11.67 -9.82 -4.67
CA THR A 106 -10.74 -10.60 -3.84
C THR A 106 -9.69 -11.25 -4.73
N SER A 107 -8.42 -11.02 -4.42
CA SER A 107 -7.29 -11.75 -4.99
C SER A 107 -6.82 -12.76 -3.95
N ARG A 108 -7.34 -13.98 -4.03
CA ARG A 108 -7.00 -15.05 -3.11
C ARG A 108 -5.59 -15.58 -3.39
N GLY A 109 -4.78 -15.73 -2.35
CA GLY A 109 -3.47 -16.37 -2.42
C GLY A 109 -3.57 -17.89 -2.53
N ARG A 110 -2.51 -18.50 -3.07
CA ARG A 110 -2.33 -19.94 -2.96
C ARG A 110 -2.08 -20.29 -1.50
N THR A 111 -2.66 -21.38 -1.02
CA THR A 111 -2.31 -21.95 0.29
C THR A 111 -0.97 -22.67 0.18
N HIS A 112 -0.06 -22.35 1.07
CA HIS A 112 1.26 -22.97 1.21
C HIS A 112 1.20 -23.93 2.37
N SER A 113 1.41 -25.23 2.12
CA SER A 113 1.41 -26.27 3.15
C SER A 113 2.69 -26.25 3.99
N GLU A 114 3.79 -25.80 3.37
CA GLU A 114 5.07 -25.63 4.06
C GLU A 114 5.01 -24.53 5.13
N CYS A 115 5.80 -24.72 6.18
CA CYS A 115 5.97 -23.72 7.24
C CYS A 115 7.00 -22.68 6.81
N LYS A 116 6.70 -21.39 7.02
CA LYS A 116 7.58 -20.27 6.71
C LYS A 116 7.55 -19.22 7.81
N ILE A 117 8.72 -18.71 8.18
CA ILE A 117 8.86 -17.71 9.25
C ILE A 117 8.39 -16.31 8.74
N ASP A 118 8.69 -16.02 7.50
CA ASP A 118 8.45 -14.75 6.81
C ASP A 118 7.50 -14.91 5.60
N PRO A 119 6.25 -15.36 5.81
CA PRO A 119 5.31 -15.50 4.70
C PRO A 119 5.10 -14.17 4.00
N MET A 120 5.24 -14.16 2.67
CA MET A 120 5.12 -12.95 1.86
C MET A 120 4.42 -13.24 0.54
N ARG A 121 3.65 -12.26 0.06
CA ARG A 121 3.01 -12.29 -1.25
C ARG A 121 3.06 -10.94 -1.95
N ASN A 122 3.52 -10.96 -3.19
CA ASN A 122 3.33 -9.86 -4.15
C ASN A 122 2.01 -10.03 -4.90
N ASN A 123 1.34 -8.92 -5.18
CA ASN A 123 0.19 -8.91 -6.06
C ASN A 123 0.53 -8.17 -7.37
N SER A 124 -0.09 -8.60 -8.46
CA SER A 124 0.12 -7.98 -9.77
C SER A 124 -0.38 -6.54 -9.80
N PRO A 125 0.25 -5.65 -10.58
CA PRO A 125 -0.27 -4.32 -10.85
C PRO A 125 -1.69 -4.38 -11.40
N GLN A 126 -2.55 -3.44 -10.99
CA GLN A 126 -3.95 -3.45 -11.37
C GLN A 126 -4.59 -2.07 -11.33
N ARG A 127 -5.70 -1.91 -12.02
CA ARG A 127 -6.57 -0.75 -11.93
C ARG A 127 -7.85 -1.12 -11.19
N LEU A 128 -8.15 -0.37 -10.14
CA LEU A 128 -9.37 -0.55 -9.35
C LEU A 128 -10.54 0.18 -10.03
N PRO A 129 -11.75 -0.41 -10.05
CA PRO A 129 -12.94 0.27 -10.59
C PRO A 129 -13.39 1.42 -9.67
N ARG A 130 -13.15 1.32 -8.36
CA ARG A 130 -13.66 2.24 -7.34
C ARG A 130 -12.57 2.65 -6.37
N TYR A 131 -12.72 3.83 -5.77
CA TYR A 131 -12.02 4.27 -4.56
C TYR A 131 -12.56 3.53 -3.34
N GLY A 132 -11.84 3.54 -2.24
CA GLY A 132 -12.24 2.91 -0.97
C GLY A 132 -11.07 2.30 -0.23
N LYS A 133 -11.04 0.98 -0.02
CA LYS A 133 -10.00 0.29 0.73
C LYS A 133 -9.33 -0.81 -0.07
N ALA A 134 -8.02 -0.95 0.11
CA ALA A 134 -7.24 -2.12 -0.26
C ALA A 134 -6.68 -2.75 1.00
N CYS A 135 -7.03 -3.99 1.28
CA CYS A 135 -6.63 -4.71 2.47
C CYS A 135 -5.83 -5.96 2.10
N ALA A 136 -4.82 -6.27 2.91
CA ALA A 136 -4.16 -7.57 2.94
C ALA A 136 -4.59 -8.35 4.19
N HIS A 137 -4.71 -9.66 4.06
CA HIS A 137 -5.14 -10.55 5.13
C HIS A 137 -4.22 -11.76 5.20
N LEU A 138 -3.61 -11.99 6.36
CA LEU A 138 -2.91 -13.23 6.64
C LEU A 138 -3.92 -14.27 7.11
N VAL A 139 -3.93 -15.41 6.44
CA VAL A 139 -4.75 -16.57 6.78
C VAL A 139 -3.81 -17.72 7.11
N VAL A 140 -3.98 -18.31 8.28
CA VAL A 140 -3.19 -19.47 8.74
C VAL A 140 -4.15 -20.57 9.15
N ASN A 141 -3.95 -21.74 8.58
CA ASN A 141 -4.81 -22.90 8.79
C ASN A 141 -6.31 -22.59 8.57
N GLY A 142 -6.60 -21.86 7.47
CA GLY A 142 -7.97 -21.46 7.10
C GLY A 142 -8.55 -20.27 7.86
N VAL A 143 -7.93 -19.83 8.96
CA VAL A 143 -8.43 -18.74 9.82
C VAL A 143 -7.68 -17.44 9.52
N ARG A 144 -8.42 -16.33 9.32
CA ARG A 144 -7.84 -14.99 9.20
C ARG A 144 -7.30 -14.53 10.55
N ARG A 145 -5.99 -14.28 10.61
CA ARG A 145 -5.28 -13.94 11.86
C ARG A 145 -5.06 -12.44 12.03
N VAL A 146 -4.79 -11.75 10.94
CA VAL A 146 -4.53 -10.30 10.95
C VAL A 146 -4.90 -9.70 9.60
N SER A 147 -5.19 -8.41 9.60
CA SER A 147 -5.47 -7.62 8.41
C SER A 147 -4.82 -6.25 8.51
N GLN A 148 -4.27 -5.76 7.40
CA GLN A 148 -3.76 -4.39 7.25
C GLN A 148 -4.39 -3.75 6.02
N CYS A 149 -4.97 -2.56 6.20
CA CYS A 149 -5.69 -1.86 5.14
C CYS A 149 -5.13 -0.46 4.89
N HIS A 150 -5.24 -0.01 3.63
CA HIS A 150 -4.98 1.36 3.21
C HIS A 150 -6.20 1.95 2.52
N HIS A 151 -6.43 3.25 2.69
CA HIS A 151 -7.43 3.97 1.94
C HIS A 151 -6.89 4.36 0.57
N ILE A 152 -7.69 4.09 -0.46
CA ILE A 152 -7.44 4.51 -1.84
C ILE A 152 -8.33 5.72 -2.11
N THR A 153 -7.71 6.88 -2.16
CA THR A 153 -8.39 8.19 -2.37
C THR A 153 -7.96 8.80 -3.70
N LYS A 154 -8.62 9.91 -4.06
CA LYS A 154 -8.27 10.74 -5.22
C LYS A 154 -6.88 11.35 -5.05
#